data_cecbe33655801ff35834a70d0ba010ee
#
_entry.id   cecbe33655801ff35834a70d0ba010ee
#
_cell.length_a   1.000
_cell.length_b   1.000
_cell.length_c   1.000
_cell.angle_alpha   90.00
_cell.angle_beta   90.00
_cell.angle_gamma   90.00
#
_symmetry.space_group_name_H-M   'P 1'
#
loop_
_entity.id
_entity.type
_entity.pdbx_description
1 polymer ?
#
loop_
_entity_poly.entity_id
_entity_poly.type
_entity_poly.pdbx_seq_one_letter_code
_entity_poly.pdbx_strand_id
1 'polypeptide(L)'
;EAGDDVVVMKDEDLEGREEITLWFWGAEPYAQEAFKKILVDSYNASQDDYQLVVEFRPSVDADIKTALAANQGPDIIYGSGPSFVMPLVEAEKLENMDAYSEEYGWKDKILEPYYESGTVHGSLYSLVNGVSTMGVFYNKKVLQDNGWEVPTTIEEMEAIMDEAIEKGMYASVTGNKGWQPVNENYASLFLTHIATPQTMYKVLTGEESWVNDDVKAAIEKSKEWWDKGYLAGEDYVNLNFSESLQLLSDEKSPFFVGPSIAFQWAASFFTGDKEENIAFIPFPATEQVPDETYTLGGACTLSINANAEDSHKDEAAKIIDMMMNAEFMQEMTAAWPGYWGTPLKDLSGVDAGNMNYLSAEFVKVVSDISDAVNQGNFGYYDNTFFPSATQTRIVNIDEVWYETSTVDEYVQSLEDEFKTEFENGMVPPTPKPNMD
;
A
#
# COMPACT_ATOMS: atom_id res chain seq x y z
N GLU A 1 -20.78 5.07 -0.30
CA GLU A 1 -20.94 3.71 0.22
C GLU A 1 -20.73 2.76 -0.94
N ALA A 2 -19.64 1.97 -0.92
CA ALA A 2 -19.49 0.85 -1.82
C ALA A 2 -20.66 -0.10 -1.54
N GLY A 3 -21.50 -0.35 -2.54
CA GLY A 3 -22.62 -1.24 -2.40
C GLY A 3 -22.17 -2.68 -2.11
N ASP A 4 -22.99 -3.45 -1.44
CA ASP A 4 -22.76 -4.87 -1.18
C ASP A 4 -22.80 -5.72 -2.47
N ASP A 5 -23.06 -5.11 -3.61
CA ASP A 5 -23.28 -5.76 -4.89
C ASP A 5 -22.02 -5.77 -5.76
N VAL A 6 -21.81 -6.88 -6.48
CA VAL A 6 -20.79 -6.99 -7.52
C VAL A 6 -21.15 -6.08 -8.69
N VAL A 7 -20.19 -5.24 -9.11
CA VAL A 7 -20.35 -4.38 -10.29
C VAL A 7 -19.55 -4.98 -11.43
N VAL A 8 -20.24 -5.29 -12.55
CA VAL A 8 -19.61 -5.87 -13.73
C VAL A 8 -19.39 -4.76 -14.77
N MET A 9 -18.13 -4.58 -15.18
CA MET A 9 -17.74 -3.66 -16.26
C MET A 9 -17.31 -4.45 -17.48
N LYS A 10 -18.09 -4.36 -18.53
CA LYS A 10 -17.81 -4.93 -19.85
C LYS A 10 -18.43 -4.07 -20.95
N ASP A 11 -18.06 -4.34 -22.19
CA ASP A 11 -18.65 -3.70 -23.36
C ASP A 11 -19.79 -4.58 -23.89
N GLU A 12 -21.02 -4.09 -23.75
CA GLU A 12 -22.24 -4.81 -24.19
C GLU A 12 -22.33 -5.02 -25.72
N ASP A 13 -21.62 -4.17 -26.49
CA ASP A 13 -21.61 -4.25 -27.94
C ASP A 13 -20.71 -5.36 -28.50
N LEU A 14 -19.94 -6.02 -27.62
CA LEU A 14 -18.98 -7.07 -27.99
C LEU A 14 -19.45 -8.49 -27.63
N GLU A 15 -20.76 -8.71 -27.59
CA GLU A 15 -21.33 -10.05 -27.42
C GLU A 15 -20.78 -11.02 -28.47
N GLY A 16 -20.26 -12.16 -28.03
CA GLY A 16 -19.67 -13.18 -28.86
C GLY A 16 -18.15 -13.22 -28.88
N ARG A 17 -17.47 -12.23 -28.36
CA ARG A 17 -16.03 -12.33 -28.07
C ARG A 17 -15.78 -13.19 -26.82
N GLU A 18 -14.70 -13.93 -26.82
CA GLU A 18 -14.26 -14.74 -25.67
C GLU A 18 -13.84 -13.83 -24.50
N GLU A 19 -14.31 -14.12 -23.30
CA GLU A 19 -14.10 -13.26 -22.14
C GLU A 19 -12.79 -13.60 -21.42
N ILE A 20 -11.94 -12.58 -21.21
CA ILE A 20 -10.84 -12.61 -20.25
C ILE A 20 -11.31 -11.90 -18.99
N THR A 21 -11.21 -12.54 -17.85
CA THR A 21 -11.83 -12.09 -16.60
C THR A 21 -10.83 -11.61 -15.58
N LEU A 22 -11.18 -10.50 -14.89
CA LEU A 22 -10.46 -9.95 -13.76
C LEU A 22 -11.46 -9.63 -12.65
N TRP A 23 -11.23 -10.13 -11.44
CA TRP A 23 -11.94 -9.68 -10.26
C TRP A 23 -11.08 -8.67 -9.52
N PHE A 24 -11.69 -7.56 -9.12
CA PHE A 24 -11.02 -6.43 -8.49
C PHE A 24 -11.79 -5.99 -7.24
N TRP A 25 -11.16 -5.24 -6.35
CA TRP A 25 -11.85 -4.76 -5.15
C TRP A 25 -12.94 -3.74 -5.49
N GLY A 26 -13.90 -3.55 -4.57
CA GLY A 26 -15.05 -2.67 -4.76
C GLY A 26 -14.69 -1.19 -4.70
N ALA A 27 -13.96 -0.70 -5.69
CA ALA A 27 -13.54 0.69 -5.81
C ALA A 27 -14.73 1.64 -5.98
N GLU A 28 -14.50 2.93 -5.73
CA GLU A 28 -15.50 3.98 -5.92
C GLU A 28 -15.98 4.06 -7.38
N PRO A 29 -17.23 4.50 -7.63
CA PRO A 29 -17.77 4.54 -8.99
C PRO A 29 -16.91 5.30 -10.01
N TYR A 30 -16.31 6.42 -9.65
CA TYR A 30 -15.43 7.18 -10.53
C TYR A 30 -14.18 6.38 -10.93
N ALA A 31 -13.66 5.61 -9.99
CA ALA A 31 -12.50 4.74 -10.19
C ALA A 31 -12.83 3.55 -11.09
N GLN A 32 -14.01 2.96 -10.92
CA GLN A 32 -14.51 1.89 -11.78
C GLN A 32 -14.68 2.37 -13.23
N GLU A 33 -15.22 3.56 -13.43
CA GLU A 33 -15.37 4.15 -14.77
C GLU A 33 -14.01 4.47 -15.41
N ALA A 34 -13.06 5.00 -14.65
CA ALA A 34 -11.70 5.23 -15.13
C ALA A 34 -11.02 3.93 -15.57
N PHE A 35 -11.16 2.88 -14.79
CA PHE A 35 -10.61 1.55 -15.09
C PHE A 35 -11.25 0.96 -16.37
N LYS A 36 -12.57 1.08 -16.50
CA LYS A 36 -13.26 0.66 -17.72
C LYS A 36 -12.74 1.41 -18.94
N LYS A 37 -12.72 2.72 -18.92
CA LYS A 37 -12.32 3.55 -20.05
C LYS A 37 -10.85 3.32 -20.44
N ILE A 38 -9.96 3.29 -19.47
CA ILE A 38 -8.50 3.30 -19.71
C ILE A 38 -7.98 1.89 -19.97
N LEU A 39 -8.47 0.86 -19.28
CA LEU A 39 -8.02 -0.51 -19.47
C LEU A 39 -8.96 -1.33 -20.35
N VAL A 40 -10.21 -1.47 -19.96
CA VAL A 40 -11.17 -2.37 -20.64
C VAL A 40 -11.37 -1.96 -22.10
N ASP A 41 -11.74 -0.71 -22.34
CA ASP A 41 -12.02 -0.21 -23.68
C ASP A 41 -10.75 -0.21 -24.55
N SER A 42 -9.60 0.13 -23.99
CA SER A 42 -8.33 0.12 -24.73
C SER A 42 -7.89 -1.29 -25.12
N TYR A 43 -8.04 -2.27 -24.22
CA TYR A 43 -7.76 -3.66 -24.54
C TYR A 43 -8.73 -4.18 -25.63
N ASN A 44 -10.02 -3.92 -25.44
CA ASN A 44 -11.05 -4.38 -26.41
C ASN A 44 -10.85 -3.78 -27.80
N ALA A 45 -10.34 -2.54 -27.89
CA ALA A 45 -10.04 -1.89 -29.16
C ALA A 45 -8.76 -2.41 -29.84
N SER A 46 -7.90 -3.10 -29.11
CA SER A 46 -6.57 -3.54 -29.60
C SER A 46 -6.62 -4.83 -30.41
N GLN A 47 -7.70 -5.60 -30.35
CA GLN A 47 -7.88 -6.89 -31.02
C GLN A 47 -9.38 -7.22 -31.14
N ASP A 48 -9.74 -8.27 -31.90
CA ASP A 48 -11.14 -8.57 -32.24
C ASP A 48 -11.67 -9.89 -31.65
N ASP A 49 -10.79 -10.70 -31.04
CA ASP A 49 -11.13 -12.07 -30.60
C ASP A 49 -11.65 -12.14 -29.16
N TYR A 50 -11.15 -11.26 -28.30
CA TYR A 50 -11.40 -11.26 -26.85
C TYR A 50 -12.00 -9.95 -26.37
N GLN A 51 -12.62 -10.01 -25.20
CA GLN A 51 -13.01 -8.83 -24.42
C GLN A 51 -12.60 -9.01 -22.96
N LEU A 52 -12.17 -7.92 -22.31
CA LEU A 52 -11.90 -7.89 -20.87
C LEU A 52 -13.20 -7.63 -20.12
N VAL A 53 -13.49 -8.47 -19.14
CA VAL A 53 -14.60 -8.30 -18.20
C VAL A 53 -14.03 -8.13 -16.80
N VAL A 54 -14.33 -6.99 -16.16
CA VAL A 54 -13.90 -6.70 -14.80
C VAL A 54 -15.09 -6.75 -13.86
N GLU A 55 -14.97 -7.52 -12.79
CA GLU A 55 -15.95 -7.53 -11.70
C GLU A 55 -15.33 -6.85 -10.46
N PHE A 56 -15.95 -5.76 -10.02
CA PHE A 56 -15.61 -5.11 -8.76
C PHE A 56 -16.40 -5.77 -7.63
N ARG A 57 -15.67 -6.42 -6.70
CA ARG A 57 -16.27 -7.25 -5.66
C ARG A 57 -15.91 -6.74 -4.26
N PRO A 58 -16.89 -6.48 -3.39
CA PRO A 58 -16.62 -5.99 -2.02
C PRO A 58 -15.79 -6.98 -1.18
N SER A 59 -15.92 -8.28 -1.43
CA SER A 59 -15.21 -9.35 -0.71
C SER A 59 -14.25 -10.11 -1.62
N VAL A 60 -13.52 -9.40 -2.48
CA VAL A 60 -12.69 -9.97 -3.55
C VAL A 60 -11.66 -11.00 -3.03
N ASP A 61 -11.00 -10.72 -1.91
CA ASP A 61 -9.97 -11.63 -1.34
C ASP A 61 -10.56 -12.99 -0.97
N ALA A 62 -11.69 -13.01 -0.27
CA ALA A 62 -12.38 -14.22 0.11
C ALA A 62 -12.95 -14.97 -1.10
N ASP A 63 -13.51 -14.22 -2.05
CA ASP A 63 -14.08 -14.77 -3.29
C ASP A 63 -13.00 -15.49 -4.13
N ILE A 64 -11.83 -14.86 -4.28
CA ILE A 64 -10.70 -15.43 -5.00
C ILE A 64 -10.18 -16.68 -4.31
N LYS A 65 -9.94 -16.64 -3.01
CA LYS A 65 -9.48 -17.82 -2.25
C LYS A 65 -10.43 -19.00 -2.41
N THR A 66 -11.72 -18.77 -2.31
CA THR A 66 -12.75 -19.80 -2.46
C THR A 66 -12.76 -20.36 -3.88
N ALA A 67 -12.72 -19.51 -4.90
CA ALA A 67 -12.75 -19.93 -6.29
C ALA A 67 -11.49 -20.72 -6.67
N LEU A 68 -10.30 -20.25 -6.29
CA LEU A 68 -9.04 -20.94 -6.57
C LEU A 68 -8.94 -22.30 -5.86
N ALA A 69 -9.46 -22.43 -4.64
CA ALA A 69 -9.52 -23.69 -3.93
C ALA A 69 -10.35 -24.73 -4.72
N ALA A 70 -11.36 -24.29 -5.48
CA ALA A 70 -12.19 -25.13 -6.35
C ALA A 70 -11.62 -25.27 -7.77
N ASN A 71 -10.41 -24.81 -8.06
CA ASN A 71 -9.78 -24.74 -9.38
C ASN A 71 -10.62 -23.94 -10.40
N GLN A 72 -11.23 -22.87 -9.93
CA GLN A 72 -12.04 -21.93 -10.71
C GLN A 72 -11.50 -20.52 -10.52
N GLY A 73 -12.27 -19.52 -10.86
CA GLY A 73 -11.93 -18.13 -10.64
C GLY A 73 -11.55 -17.39 -11.91
N PRO A 74 -11.21 -16.09 -11.80
CA PRO A 74 -10.87 -15.25 -12.94
C PRO A 74 -9.53 -15.64 -13.54
N ASP A 75 -9.29 -15.22 -14.79
CA ASP A 75 -8.01 -15.44 -15.49
C ASP A 75 -6.89 -14.61 -14.86
N ILE A 76 -7.18 -13.34 -14.54
CA ILE A 76 -6.25 -12.44 -13.83
C ILE A 76 -6.65 -12.39 -12.37
N ILE A 77 -5.67 -12.67 -11.51
CA ILE A 77 -5.86 -12.75 -10.07
C ILE A 77 -5.39 -11.45 -9.42
N TYR A 78 -6.32 -10.73 -8.83
CA TYR A 78 -6.04 -9.64 -7.89
C TYR A 78 -5.59 -10.21 -6.55
N GLY A 79 -4.66 -9.52 -5.91
CA GLY A 79 -4.25 -9.80 -4.53
C GLY A 79 -4.01 -8.50 -3.76
N SER A 80 -4.17 -8.56 -2.44
CA SER A 80 -3.90 -7.42 -1.56
C SER A 80 -2.41 -7.16 -1.31
N GLY A 81 -1.52 -8.02 -1.84
CA GLY A 81 -0.07 -7.87 -1.73
C GLY A 81 0.66 -9.20 -1.74
N PRO A 82 2.01 -9.20 -1.62
CA PRO A 82 2.83 -10.40 -1.56
C PRO A 82 2.42 -11.40 -0.48
N SER A 83 1.96 -10.92 0.68
CA SER A 83 1.45 -11.78 1.76
C SER A 83 0.23 -12.60 1.36
N PHE A 84 -0.67 -12.03 0.57
CA PHE A 84 -1.83 -12.72 0.00
C PHE A 84 -1.41 -13.76 -1.04
N VAL A 85 -0.42 -13.42 -1.86
CA VAL A 85 0.07 -14.26 -2.96
C VAL A 85 0.79 -15.52 -2.45
N MET A 86 1.54 -15.41 -1.37
CA MET A 86 2.44 -16.48 -0.91
C MET A 86 1.75 -17.83 -0.71
N PRO A 87 0.62 -17.94 0.01
CA PRO A 87 -0.09 -19.21 0.15
C PRO A 87 -0.61 -19.77 -1.18
N LEU A 88 -0.96 -18.90 -2.13
CA LEU A 88 -1.46 -19.31 -3.45
C LEU A 88 -0.34 -19.87 -4.32
N VAL A 89 0.87 -19.34 -4.21
CA VAL A 89 2.07 -19.90 -4.87
C VAL A 89 2.37 -21.30 -4.32
N GLU A 90 2.43 -21.45 -3.00
CA GLU A 90 2.68 -22.74 -2.35
C GLU A 90 1.60 -23.80 -2.67
N ALA A 91 0.38 -23.37 -2.91
CA ALA A 91 -0.74 -24.24 -3.33
C ALA A 91 -0.80 -24.48 -4.86
N GLU A 92 0.19 -23.97 -5.61
CA GLU A 92 0.27 -24.09 -7.08
C GLU A 92 -0.96 -23.55 -7.83
N LYS A 93 -1.55 -22.47 -7.29
CA LYS A 93 -2.76 -21.83 -7.88
C LYS A 93 -2.43 -20.71 -8.86
N LEU A 94 -1.20 -20.25 -8.90
CA LEU A 94 -0.76 -19.15 -9.76
C LEU A 94 0.23 -19.65 -10.81
N GLU A 95 0.13 -19.08 -12.01
CA GLU A 95 1.03 -19.38 -13.13
C GLU A 95 2.41 -18.78 -12.91
N ASN A 96 3.46 -19.53 -13.27
CA ASN A 96 4.80 -19.01 -13.37
C ASN A 96 4.87 -18.03 -14.55
N MET A 97 5.23 -16.78 -14.28
CA MET A 97 5.25 -15.71 -15.27
C MET A 97 6.65 -15.43 -15.85
N ASP A 98 7.65 -16.28 -15.65
CA ASP A 98 9.02 -16.01 -16.12
C ASP A 98 9.10 -15.79 -17.63
N ALA A 99 8.40 -16.60 -18.43
CA ALA A 99 8.37 -16.44 -19.88
C ALA A 99 7.74 -15.10 -20.32
N TYR A 100 6.69 -14.69 -19.65
CA TYR A 100 6.05 -13.39 -19.90
C TYR A 100 6.93 -12.23 -19.46
N SER A 101 7.62 -12.38 -18.33
CA SER A 101 8.58 -11.38 -17.84
C SER A 101 9.70 -11.15 -18.86
N GLU A 102 10.22 -12.21 -19.47
CA GLU A 102 11.22 -12.11 -20.54
C GLU A 102 10.64 -11.43 -21.80
N GLU A 103 9.46 -11.86 -22.24
CA GLU A 103 8.79 -11.30 -23.43
C GLU A 103 8.53 -9.80 -23.31
N TYR A 104 8.02 -9.35 -22.16
CA TYR A 104 7.63 -7.95 -21.94
C TYR A 104 8.72 -7.11 -21.26
N GLY A 105 9.84 -7.69 -20.88
CA GLY A 105 10.96 -6.98 -20.25
C GLY A 105 10.64 -6.44 -18.85
N TRP A 106 9.79 -7.10 -18.09
CA TRP A 106 9.35 -6.62 -16.77
C TRP A 106 10.48 -6.46 -15.77
N LYS A 107 11.44 -7.39 -15.76
CA LYS A 107 12.57 -7.33 -14.83
C LYS A 107 13.45 -6.09 -15.03
N ASP A 108 13.58 -5.63 -16.26
CA ASP A 108 14.43 -4.48 -16.58
C ASP A 108 13.73 -3.15 -16.33
N LYS A 109 12.38 -3.09 -16.39
CA LYS A 109 11.62 -1.85 -16.26
C LYS A 109 11.01 -1.60 -14.87
N ILE A 110 10.84 -2.65 -14.05
CA ILE A 110 10.21 -2.55 -12.73
C ILE A 110 11.29 -2.37 -11.65
N LEU A 111 11.04 -1.49 -10.68
CA LEU A 111 11.89 -1.30 -9.52
C LEU A 111 12.22 -2.65 -8.86
N GLU A 112 13.49 -2.90 -8.64
CA GLU A 112 14.00 -4.20 -8.19
C GLU A 112 13.30 -4.74 -6.93
N PRO A 113 13.10 -3.97 -5.84
CA PRO A 113 12.41 -4.47 -4.66
C PRO A 113 10.97 -4.91 -4.93
N TYR A 114 10.27 -4.24 -5.81
CA TYR A 114 8.90 -4.61 -6.19
C TYR A 114 8.86 -5.86 -7.08
N TYR A 115 9.80 -5.99 -8.01
CA TYR A 115 9.94 -7.21 -8.81
C TYR A 115 10.30 -8.41 -7.93
N GLU A 116 11.25 -8.25 -7.01
CA GLU A 116 11.66 -9.28 -6.06
C GLU A 116 10.50 -9.72 -5.15
N SER A 117 9.62 -8.81 -4.76
CA SER A 117 8.47 -9.13 -3.90
C SER A 117 7.49 -10.14 -4.53
N GLY A 118 7.48 -10.27 -5.84
CA GLY A 118 6.70 -11.25 -6.59
C GLY A 118 7.46 -12.50 -6.99
N THR A 119 8.75 -12.58 -6.67
CA THR A 119 9.65 -13.68 -7.04
C THR A 119 9.76 -14.67 -5.90
N VAL A 120 9.17 -15.86 -6.06
CA VAL A 120 9.14 -16.94 -5.08
C VAL A 120 9.85 -18.16 -5.64
N HIS A 121 10.77 -18.75 -4.88
CA HIS A 121 11.58 -19.90 -5.32
C HIS A 121 12.26 -19.67 -6.67
N GLY A 122 12.72 -18.44 -6.92
CA GLY A 122 13.43 -18.05 -8.13
C GLY A 122 12.57 -17.74 -9.34
N SER A 123 11.24 -17.76 -9.25
CA SER A 123 10.30 -17.49 -10.35
C SER A 123 9.30 -16.41 -10.02
N LEU A 124 8.87 -15.67 -11.03
CA LEU A 124 7.89 -14.59 -10.88
C LEU A 124 6.47 -15.15 -10.88
N TYR A 125 5.68 -14.81 -9.86
CA TYR A 125 4.27 -15.20 -9.75
C TYR A 125 3.32 -14.03 -9.60
N SER A 126 3.80 -12.84 -9.27
CA SER A 126 2.96 -11.64 -9.15
C SER A 126 3.74 -10.38 -9.47
N LEU A 127 3.00 -9.34 -9.86
CA LEU A 127 3.53 -7.99 -10.00
C LEU A 127 2.70 -7.02 -9.16
N VAL A 128 3.36 -6.14 -8.43
CA VAL A 128 2.69 -5.04 -7.72
C VAL A 128 2.31 -3.96 -8.74
N ASN A 129 1.06 -3.52 -8.73
CA ASN A 129 0.55 -2.53 -9.68
C ASN A 129 0.95 -1.10 -9.37
N GLY A 130 1.19 -0.80 -8.08
CA GLY A 130 1.46 0.56 -7.65
C GLY A 130 2.26 0.62 -6.37
N VAL A 131 3.20 1.56 -6.29
CA VAL A 131 3.94 1.86 -5.07
C VAL A 131 3.03 2.53 -4.06
N SER A 132 3.24 2.21 -2.80
CA SER A 132 2.58 2.83 -1.66
C SER A 132 3.59 3.00 -0.54
N THR A 133 3.36 3.95 0.33
CA THR A 133 4.14 4.14 1.56
C THR A 133 3.24 4.61 2.68
N MET A 134 3.60 4.28 3.90
CA MET A 134 3.09 4.97 5.07
C MET A 134 3.87 6.28 5.26
N GLY A 135 3.17 7.35 5.58
CA GLY A 135 3.79 8.65 5.76
C GLY A 135 2.85 9.65 6.41
N VAL A 136 3.02 10.92 6.10
CA VAL A 136 2.30 12.00 6.76
C VAL A 136 1.70 12.96 5.73
N PHE A 137 0.37 13.01 5.68
CA PHE A 137 -0.33 14.14 5.06
C PHE A 137 -0.36 15.31 6.04
N TYR A 138 -0.20 16.51 5.52
CA TYR A 138 -0.29 17.72 6.35
C TYR A 138 -1.12 18.79 5.67
N ASN A 139 -1.74 19.64 6.48
CA ASN A 139 -2.46 20.81 5.99
C ASN A 139 -1.49 21.99 5.92
N LYS A 140 -1.14 22.43 4.71
CA LYS A 140 -0.19 23.52 4.46
C LYS A 140 -0.62 24.82 5.11
N LYS A 141 -1.91 25.12 5.06
CA LYS A 141 -2.46 26.34 5.66
C LYS A 141 -2.35 26.34 7.19
N VAL A 142 -2.61 25.19 7.83
CA VAL A 142 -2.46 25.07 9.30
C VAL A 142 -1.01 25.31 9.71
N LEU A 143 -0.04 24.74 8.99
CA LEU A 143 1.37 24.99 9.29
C LEU A 143 1.71 26.47 9.11
N GLN A 144 1.32 27.06 8.00
CA GLN A 144 1.61 28.46 7.70
C GLN A 144 0.98 29.42 8.72
N ASP A 145 -0.29 29.23 9.05
CA ASP A 145 -1.02 30.10 9.99
C ASP A 145 -0.45 30.05 11.41
N ASN A 146 0.23 28.96 11.78
CA ASN A 146 0.85 28.79 13.10
C ASN A 146 2.36 29.02 13.12
N GLY A 147 2.96 29.35 11.97
CA GLY A 147 4.40 29.57 11.86
C GLY A 147 5.22 28.28 12.01
N TRP A 148 4.63 27.14 11.68
CA TRP A 148 5.31 25.86 11.73
C TRP A 148 5.96 25.55 10.38
N GLU A 149 7.22 25.13 10.44
CA GLU A 149 7.92 24.58 9.28
C GLU A 149 7.50 23.12 9.04
N VAL A 150 7.61 22.67 7.79
CA VAL A 150 7.40 21.24 7.47
C VAL A 150 8.45 20.41 8.21
N PRO A 151 8.04 19.45 9.07
CA PRO A 151 9.00 18.72 9.88
C PRO A 151 9.86 17.78 9.03
N THR A 152 11.16 17.75 9.30
CA THR A 152 12.13 16.85 8.69
C THR A 152 12.66 15.81 9.66
N THR A 153 12.49 16.03 10.97
CA THR A 153 12.84 15.11 12.04
C THR A 153 11.62 14.78 12.90
N ILE A 154 11.66 13.63 13.56
CA ILE A 154 10.57 13.21 14.46
C ILE A 154 10.41 14.21 15.62
N GLU A 155 11.50 14.79 16.11
CA GLU A 155 11.48 15.79 17.19
C GLU A 155 10.77 17.07 16.76
N GLU A 156 10.98 17.52 15.50
CA GLU A 156 10.27 18.67 14.95
C GLU A 156 8.78 18.39 14.82
N MET A 157 8.42 17.19 14.38
CA MET A 157 7.00 16.78 14.29
C MET A 157 6.34 16.70 15.67
N GLU A 158 7.03 16.11 16.64
CA GLU A 158 6.54 16.01 18.02
C GLU A 158 6.35 17.39 18.64
N ALA A 159 7.26 18.35 18.40
CA ALA A 159 7.12 19.73 18.86
C ALA A 159 5.88 20.42 18.30
N ILE A 160 5.59 20.22 17.01
CA ILE A 160 4.35 20.73 16.37
C ILE A 160 3.11 20.08 16.99
N MET A 161 3.15 18.77 17.23
CA MET A 161 2.05 18.05 17.85
C MET A 161 1.76 18.54 19.28
N ASP A 162 2.79 18.80 20.07
CA ASP A 162 2.65 19.37 21.41
C ASP A 162 1.97 20.76 21.37
N GLU A 163 2.44 21.65 20.49
CA GLU A 163 1.84 22.97 20.31
C GLU A 163 0.40 22.89 19.79
N ALA A 164 0.11 21.95 18.89
CA ALA A 164 -1.25 21.74 18.39
C ALA A 164 -2.21 21.37 19.53
N ILE A 165 -1.81 20.47 20.42
CA ILE A 165 -2.58 20.08 21.60
C ILE A 165 -2.80 21.29 22.53
N GLU A 166 -1.77 22.08 22.79
CA GLU A 166 -1.87 23.29 23.60
C GLU A 166 -2.86 24.32 23.02
N LYS A 167 -2.98 24.37 21.70
CA LYS A 167 -3.93 25.24 20.99
C LYS A 167 -5.34 24.64 20.85
N GLY A 168 -5.58 23.48 21.40
CA GLY A 168 -6.88 22.78 21.32
C GLY A 168 -7.14 22.09 20.00
N MET A 169 -6.11 21.86 19.20
CA MET A 169 -6.17 21.03 17.98
C MET A 169 -5.82 19.58 18.29
N TYR A 170 -6.19 18.68 17.37
CA TYR A 170 -5.61 17.33 17.36
C TYR A 170 -4.14 17.40 16.96
N ALA A 171 -3.31 16.59 17.60
CA ALA A 171 -1.91 16.41 17.17
C ALA A 171 -1.82 15.78 15.77
N SER A 172 -2.63 14.75 15.57
CA SER A 172 -2.93 14.12 14.27
C SER A 172 -4.37 13.60 14.29
N VAL A 173 -4.90 13.21 13.14
CA VAL A 173 -6.33 12.85 13.05
C VAL A 173 -6.61 11.46 12.49
N THR A 174 -5.60 10.64 12.25
CA THR A 174 -5.84 9.28 11.76
C THR A 174 -6.51 8.43 12.84
N GLY A 175 -7.73 7.98 12.58
CA GLY A 175 -8.52 7.20 13.54
C GLY A 175 -8.72 5.75 13.13
N ASN A 176 -9.03 4.90 14.12
CA ASN A 176 -9.06 3.44 13.98
C ASN A 176 -10.48 2.85 13.90
N LYS A 177 -11.52 3.67 13.83
CA LYS A 177 -12.91 3.19 13.75
C LYS A 177 -13.24 2.70 12.34
N GLY A 178 -13.79 1.49 12.26
CA GLY A 178 -14.29 0.91 11.01
C GLY A 178 -13.22 0.32 10.10
N TRP A 179 -11.98 0.73 10.24
CA TRP A 179 -10.82 0.12 9.61
C TRP A 179 -9.71 -0.05 10.65
N GLN A 180 -9.74 -1.17 11.35
CA GLN A 180 -8.80 -1.47 12.43
C GLN A 180 -7.31 -1.49 12.03
N PRO A 181 -6.96 -1.76 10.75
CA PRO A 181 -5.57 -1.70 10.33
C PRO A 181 -4.83 -0.37 10.52
N VAL A 182 -5.45 0.70 10.97
CA VAL A 182 -4.71 1.94 11.28
C VAL A 182 -3.62 1.73 12.34
N ASN A 183 -3.82 0.81 13.28
CA ASN A 183 -2.77 0.43 14.25
C ASN A 183 -1.48 -0.02 13.55
N GLU A 184 -1.59 -0.76 12.45
CA GLU A 184 -0.43 -1.27 11.72
C GLU A 184 0.35 -0.18 10.98
N ASN A 185 -0.29 0.94 10.64
CA ASN A 185 0.39 2.09 10.04
C ASN A 185 1.46 2.61 11.00
N TYR A 186 1.07 2.84 12.26
CA TYR A 186 2.00 3.28 13.30
C TYR A 186 3.04 2.23 13.63
N ALA A 187 2.64 0.96 13.78
CA ALA A 187 3.57 -0.14 14.02
C ALA A 187 4.64 -0.23 12.93
N SER A 188 4.24 -0.21 11.66
CA SER A 188 5.17 -0.29 10.53
C SER A 188 6.11 0.91 10.47
N LEU A 189 5.61 2.12 10.76
CA LEU A 189 6.43 3.34 10.80
C LEU A 189 7.49 3.26 11.90
N PHE A 190 7.13 2.87 13.11
CA PHE A 190 8.10 2.75 14.21
C PHE A 190 9.06 1.58 14.02
N LEU A 191 8.62 0.47 13.46
CA LEU A 191 9.52 -0.62 13.06
C LEU A 191 10.53 -0.18 11.99
N THR A 192 10.11 0.66 11.04
CA THR A 192 11.02 1.22 10.04
C THR A 192 11.99 2.22 10.64
N HIS A 193 11.50 3.20 11.41
CA HIS A 193 12.28 4.39 11.78
C HIS A 193 12.98 4.28 13.14
N ILE A 194 12.56 3.37 14.01
CA ILE A 194 13.16 3.14 15.33
C ILE A 194 13.89 1.80 15.37
N ALA A 195 13.27 0.69 14.95
CA ALA A 195 13.94 -0.60 14.86
C ALA A 195 14.97 -0.64 13.72
N THR A 196 14.72 0.05 12.66
CA THR A 196 15.47 0.21 11.41
C THR A 196 15.14 -0.83 10.32
N PRO A 197 15.24 -0.46 9.04
CA PRO A 197 15.08 -1.40 7.93
C PRO A 197 16.05 -2.58 7.99
N GLN A 198 17.28 -2.34 8.43
CA GLN A 198 18.32 -3.37 8.54
C GLN A 198 17.96 -4.44 9.57
N THR A 199 17.49 -4.03 10.74
CA THR A 199 17.01 -4.96 11.77
C THR A 199 15.77 -5.72 11.27
N MET A 200 14.82 -5.02 10.65
CA MET A 200 13.60 -5.67 10.16
C MET A 200 13.88 -6.65 9.01
N TYR A 201 14.83 -6.35 8.13
CA TYR A 201 15.27 -7.31 7.11
C TYR A 201 15.78 -8.61 7.75
N LYS A 202 16.65 -8.51 8.74
CA LYS A 202 17.19 -9.68 9.46
C LYS A 202 16.09 -10.47 10.18
N VAL A 203 15.14 -9.78 10.78
CA VAL A 203 14.01 -10.41 11.46
C VAL A 203 13.12 -11.16 10.44
N LEU A 204 12.76 -10.52 9.34
CA LEU A 204 11.88 -11.11 8.31
C LEU A 204 12.57 -12.23 7.51
N THR A 205 13.88 -12.25 7.43
CA THR A 205 14.65 -13.33 6.80
C THR A 205 15.07 -14.45 7.76
N GLY A 206 14.70 -14.35 9.02
CA GLY A 206 14.99 -15.37 10.03
C GLY A 206 16.41 -15.32 10.60
N GLU A 207 17.19 -14.31 10.26
CA GLU A 207 18.56 -14.12 10.78
C GLU A 207 18.56 -13.62 12.22
N GLU A 208 17.52 -12.93 12.65
CA GLU A 208 17.38 -12.33 13.97
C GLU A 208 15.98 -12.57 14.53
N SER A 209 15.87 -12.73 15.85
CA SER A 209 14.58 -12.86 16.53
C SER A 209 13.83 -11.53 16.58
N TRP A 210 12.49 -11.58 16.61
CA TRP A 210 11.64 -10.43 16.98
C TRP A 210 11.95 -9.94 18.41
N VAL A 211 12.41 -10.83 19.28
CA VAL A 211 12.79 -10.50 20.66
C VAL A 211 14.19 -9.90 20.65
N ASN A 212 14.26 -8.61 20.32
CA ASN A 212 15.48 -7.82 20.33
C ASN A 212 15.20 -6.40 20.83
N ASP A 213 16.25 -5.69 21.27
CA ASP A 213 16.11 -4.36 21.87
C ASP A 213 15.58 -3.31 20.86
N ASP A 214 15.91 -3.43 19.59
CA ASP A 214 15.49 -2.47 18.55
C ASP A 214 13.98 -2.57 18.30
N VAL A 215 13.44 -3.77 18.17
CA VAL A 215 11.99 -4.00 18.03
C VAL A 215 11.26 -3.53 19.29
N LYS A 216 11.77 -3.84 20.48
CA LYS A 216 11.17 -3.37 21.73
C LYS A 216 11.13 -1.84 21.80
N ALA A 217 12.21 -1.17 21.41
CA ALA A 217 12.27 0.29 21.35
C ALA A 217 11.23 0.89 20.41
N ALA A 218 10.97 0.25 19.26
CA ALA A 218 9.93 0.67 18.31
C ALA A 218 8.53 0.57 18.94
N ILE A 219 8.24 -0.53 19.62
CA ILE A 219 6.95 -0.72 20.30
C ILE A 219 6.79 0.28 21.45
N GLU A 220 7.83 0.50 22.24
CA GLU A 220 7.85 1.50 23.32
C GLU A 220 7.59 2.92 22.77
N LYS A 221 8.18 3.28 21.63
CA LYS A 221 7.97 4.60 21.00
C LYS A 221 6.51 4.77 20.56
N SER A 222 5.87 3.73 20.04
CA SER A 222 4.46 3.77 19.70
C SER A 222 3.57 4.03 20.92
N LYS A 223 3.90 3.40 22.05
CA LYS A 223 3.19 3.64 23.31
C LYS A 223 3.42 5.07 23.83
N GLU A 224 4.63 5.60 23.71
CA GLU A 224 4.93 6.99 24.07
C GLU A 224 4.03 7.96 23.28
N TRP A 225 3.87 7.75 21.99
CA TRP A 225 2.99 8.55 21.16
C TRP A 225 1.52 8.42 21.58
N TRP A 226 1.09 7.21 21.90
CA TRP A 226 -0.25 6.98 22.44
C TRP A 226 -0.47 7.73 23.75
N ASP A 227 0.44 7.59 24.70
CA ASP A 227 0.34 8.22 26.03
C ASP A 227 0.33 9.75 25.96
N LYS A 228 1.03 10.33 24.98
CA LYS A 228 1.05 11.78 24.73
C LYS A 228 -0.16 12.32 23.97
N GLY A 229 -1.04 11.44 23.52
CA GLY A 229 -2.23 11.83 22.75
C GLY A 229 -1.95 12.20 21.29
N TYR A 230 -0.83 11.78 20.73
CA TYR A 230 -0.44 12.12 19.37
C TYR A 230 -1.25 11.39 18.29
N LEU A 231 -1.96 10.32 18.64
CA LEU A 231 -2.81 9.53 17.74
C LEU A 231 -4.28 9.97 17.81
N ALA A 232 -4.57 11.26 17.69
CA ALA A 232 -5.92 11.84 17.86
C ALA A 232 -6.49 11.77 19.30
N GLY A 233 -5.66 11.47 20.31
CA GLY A 233 -6.08 11.41 21.71
C GLY A 233 -7.21 10.41 21.95
N GLU A 234 -8.20 10.80 22.74
CA GLU A 234 -9.35 9.96 23.08
C GLU A 234 -10.24 9.63 21.86
N ASP A 235 -10.17 10.42 20.81
CA ASP A 235 -10.99 10.23 19.60
C ASP A 235 -10.41 9.23 18.61
N TYR A 236 -9.19 8.75 18.81
CA TYR A 236 -8.56 7.76 17.92
C TYR A 236 -9.43 6.52 17.64
N VAL A 237 -10.09 6.00 18.67
CA VAL A 237 -10.98 4.83 18.56
C VAL A 237 -12.36 5.17 17.99
N ASN A 238 -12.71 6.45 17.92
CA ASN A 238 -14.03 6.93 17.50
C ASN A 238 -14.05 7.51 16.08
N LEU A 239 -12.90 7.95 15.55
CA LEU A 239 -12.79 8.51 14.21
C LEU A 239 -12.62 7.41 13.17
N ASN A 240 -13.40 7.47 12.11
CA ASN A 240 -13.15 6.69 10.91
C ASN A 240 -12.23 7.46 9.94
N PHE A 241 -11.87 6.82 8.84
CA PHE A 241 -10.93 7.38 7.87
C PHE A 241 -11.46 8.67 7.21
N SER A 242 -12.73 8.69 6.82
CA SER A 242 -13.36 9.86 6.20
C SER A 242 -13.50 11.03 7.16
N GLU A 243 -13.90 10.77 8.41
CA GLU A 243 -13.96 11.77 9.47
C GLU A 243 -12.59 12.39 9.75
N SER A 244 -11.53 11.56 9.73
CA SER A 244 -10.15 12.02 9.90
C SER A 244 -9.72 12.97 8.79
N LEU A 245 -9.98 12.63 7.53
CA LEU A 245 -9.68 13.51 6.39
C LEU A 245 -10.49 14.81 6.42
N GLN A 246 -11.75 14.74 6.84
CA GLN A 246 -12.58 15.92 7.01
C GLN A 246 -11.99 16.87 8.06
N LEU A 247 -11.54 16.34 9.19
CA LEU A 247 -10.92 17.14 10.26
C LEU A 247 -9.62 17.79 9.79
N LEU A 248 -8.80 17.09 8.98
CA LEU A 248 -7.62 17.67 8.38
C LEU A 248 -7.98 18.83 7.44
N SER A 249 -8.97 18.65 6.57
CA SER A 249 -9.48 19.67 5.66
C SER A 249 -10.06 20.86 6.40
N ASP A 250 -10.74 20.62 7.52
CA ASP A 250 -11.35 21.66 8.37
C ASP A 250 -10.34 22.36 9.30
N GLU A 251 -9.05 22.14 9.10
CA GLU A 251 -7.97 22.81 9.85
C GLU A 251 -7.98 22.49 11.36
N LYS A 252 -8.48 21.30 11.74
CA LYS A 252 -8.55 20.84 13.14
C LYS A 252 -7.30 20.13 13.61
N SER A 253 -6.38 19.84 12.69
CA SER A 253 -5.10 19.19 12.95
C SER A 253 -4.08 19.57 11.88
N PRO A 254 -2.79 19.62 12.23
CA PRO A 254 -1.73 19.74 11.22
C PRO A 254 -1.51 18.48 10.40
N PHE A 255 -1.77 17.28 10.95
CA PHE A 255 -1.31 16.01 10.38
C PHE A 255 -2.38 14.93 10.29
N PHE A 256 -2.23 14.11 9.24
CA PHE A 256 -2.88 12.82 9.08
C PHE A 256 -1.80 11.79 8.75
N VAL A 257 -1.54 10.86 9.67
CA VAL A 257 -0.55 9.80 9.48
C VAL A 257 -1.22 8.62 8.80
N GLY A 258 -0.77 8.24 7.61
CA GLY A 258 -1.41 7.17 6.88
C GLY A 258 -0.77 6.85 5.54
N PRO A 259 -1.44 5.98 4.76
CA PRO A 259 -0.90 5.49 3.50
C PRO A 259 -1.05 6.52 2.38
N SER A 260 -0.08 6.54 1.46
CA SER A 260 -0.14 7.40 0.25
C SER A 260 -1.36 7.11 -0.64
N ILE A 261 -1.96 5.92 -0.55
CA ILE A 261 -3.21 5.62 -1.25
C ILE A 261 -4.38 6.50 -0.81
N ALA A 262 -4.27 7.18 0.33
CA ALA A 262 -5.29 8.12 0.80
C ALA A 262 -5.47 9.35 -0.13
N PHE A 263 -4.55 9.62 -1.04
CA PHE A 263 -4.76 10.61 -2.10
C PHE A 263 -6.08 10.40 -2.87
N GLN A 264 -6.48 9.14 -3.09
CA GLN A 264 -7.72 8.81 -3.81
C GLN A 264 -8.98 9.28 -3.06
N TRP A 265 -8.93 9.39 -1.74
CA TRP A 265 -10.05 9.86 -0.92
C TRP A 265 -9.96 11.34 -0.56
N ALA A 266 -8.76 11.91 -0.55
CA ALA A 266 -8.53 13.31 -0.21
C ALA A 266 -9.29 14.28 -1.12
N ALA A 267 -9.46 13.96 -2.39
CA ALA A 267 -10.18 14.78 -3.36
C ALA A 267 -11.64 15.11 -2.94
N SER A 268 -12.27 14.26 -2.14
CA SER A 268 -13.63 14.49 -1.64
C SER A 268 -13.71 15.53 -0.52
N PHE A 269 -12.59 15.82 0.15
CA PHE A 269 -12.50 16.70 1.30
C PHE A 269 -11.73 18.00 1.02
N PHE A 270 -10.76 17.96 0.12
CA PHE A 270 -9.96 19.11 -0.27
C PHE A 270 -10.43 19.62 -1.63
N THR A 271 -11.50 20.43 -1.59
CA THR A 271 -12.18 20.98 -2.77
C THR A 271 -12.18 22.51 -2.73
N GLY A 272 -12.36 23.15 -3.89
CA GLY A 272 -12.41 24.60 -3.99
C GLY A 272 -11.14 25.27 -3.48
N ASP A 273 -11.28 26.20 -2.58
CA ASP A 273 -10.15 26.95 -1.98
C ASP A 273 -9.19 26.07 -1.15
N LYS A 274 -9.62 24.88 -0.80
CA LYS A 274 -8.82 23.94 0.00
C LYS A 274 -8.00 22.95 -0.82
N GLU A 275 -8.18 22.89 -2.13
CA GLU A 275 -7.57 21.89 -3.01
C GLU A 275 -6.05 21.80 -2.83
N GLU A 276 -5.38 22.96 -2.73
CA GLU A 276 -3.92 23.02 -2.59
C GLU A 276 -3.43 23.04 -1.12
N ASN A 277 -4.32 22.85 -0.16
CA ASN A 277 -3.94 22.88 1.26
C ASN A 277 -3.32 21.57 1.77
N ILE A 278 -3.45 20.49 1.03
CA ILE A 278 -2.91 19.19 1.40
C ILE A 278 -1.57 18.93 0.69
N ALA A 279 -0.63 18.37 1.43
CA ALA A 279 0.61 17.83 0.88
C ALA A 279 1.02 16.58 1.68
N PHE A 280 2.06 15.88 1.21
CA PHE A 280 2.52 14.62 1.78
C PHE A 280 4.04 14.64 1.94
N ILE A 281 4.51 14.12 3.06
CA ILE A 281 5.93 13.88 3.34
C ILE A 281 6.15 12.43 3.79
N PRO A 282 7.35 11.86 3.59
CA PRO A 282 7.71 10.63 4.29
C PRO A 282 7.67 10.86 5.79
N PHE A 283 7.54 9.78 6.55
CA PHE A 283 7.69 9.91 8.01
C PHE A 283 9.06 10.54 8.32
N PRO A 284 9.12 11.52 9.24
CA PRO A 284 10.35 12.29 9.49
C PRO A 284 11.51 11.42 9.95
N ALA A 285 12.73 11.87 9.66
CA ALA A 285 13.96 11.20 10.06
C ALA A 285 14.06 11.04 11.59
N THR A 286 14.73 9.99 12.00
CA THR A 286 15.04 9.68 13.39
C THR A 286 16.56 9.59 13.58
N GLU A 287 17.03 9.56 14.82
CA GLU A 287 18.45 9.31 15.12
C GLU A 287 18.91 7.97 14.51
N GLN A 288 18.05 6.94 14.56
CA GLN A 288 18.34 5.61 14.04
C GLN A 288 18.35 5.57 12.52
N VAL A 289 17.51 6.38 11.87
CA VAL A 289 17.34 6.45 10.41
C VAL A 289 17.38 7.92 9.98
N PRO A 290 18.58 8.49 9.80
CA PRO A 290 18.74 9.93 9.51
C PRO A 290 18.43 10.30 8.05
N ASP A 291 18.48 9.36 7.12
CA ASP A 291 18.19 9.60 5.72
C ASP A 291 16.70 9.44 5.42
N GLU A 292 16.22 10.14 4.38
CA GLU A 292 14.85 9.99 3.91
C GLU A 292 14.56 8.54 3.53
N THR A 293 13.64 7.92 4.26
CA THR A 293 13.32 6.49 4.15
C THR A 293 11.82 6.29 4.08
N TYR A 294 11.40 5.37 3.22
CA TYR A 294 9.99 5.06 3.02
C TYR A 294 9.64 3.67 3.56
N THR A 295 8.53 3.57 4.29
CA THR A 295 7.92 2.30 4.66
C THR A 295 7.12 1.80 3.47
N LEU A 296 7.70 0.88 2.70
CA LEU A 296 7.13 0.44 1.43
C LEU A 296 5.91 -0.46 1.61
N GLY A 297 4.90 -0.17 0.82
CA GLY A 297 3.77 -1.04 0.56
C GLY A 297 3.47 -1.14 -0.93
N GLY A 298 2.44 -1.89 -1.27
CA GLY A 298 1.90 -2.01 -2.64
C GLY A 298 0.40 -1.79 -2.62
N ALA A 299 -0.15 -1.22 -3.68
CA ALA A 299 -1.60 -1.01 -3.78
C ALA A 299 -2.34 -2.34 -3.98
N CYS A 300 -1.91 -3.16 -4.92
CA CYS A 300 -2.35 -4.55 -5.10
C CYS A 300 -1.30 -5.35 -5.87
N THR A 301 -1.55 -6.66 -5.99
CA THR A 301 -0.79 -7.55 -6.86
C THR A 301 -1.67 -8.05 -7.99
N LEU A 302 -1.03 -8.38 -9.11
CA LEU A 302 -1.65 -9.01 -10.28
C LEU A 302 -0.90 -10.29 -10.60
N SER A 303 -1.66 -11.37 -10.78
CA SER A 303 -1.16 -12.70 -11.09
C SER A 303 -2.04 -13.36 -12.14
N ILE A 304 -1.64 -14.52 -12.64
CA ILE A 304 -2.39 -15.29 -13.61
C ILE A 304 -2.84 -16.61 -12.96
N ASN A 305 -4.10 -16.98 -13.18
CA ASN A 305 -4.67 -18.23 -12.69
C ASN A 305 -3.99 -19.43 -13.39
N ALA A 306 -3.40 -20.32 -12.61
CA ALA A 306 -2.75 -21.51 -13.15
C ALA A 306 -3.71 -22.46 -13.90
N ASN A 307 -5.00 -22.41 -13.58
CA ASN A 307 -6.05 -23.21 -14.21
C ASN A 307 -6.72 -22.53 -15.42
N ALA A 308 -6.32 -21.32 -15.80
CA ALA A 308 -6.80 -20.68 -17.02
C ALA A 308 -6.34 -21.44 -18.26
N GLU A 309 -7.09 -21.33 -19.36
CA GLU A 309 -6.66 -21.86 -20.66
C GLU A 309 -5.39 -21.12 -21.13
N ASP A 310 -4.53 -21.81 -21.87
CA ASP A 310 -3.24 -21.24 -22.31
C ASP A 310 -3.42 -19.95 -23.13
N SER A 311 -4.44 -19.90 -24.00
CA SER A 311 -4.79 -18.69 -24.76
C SER A 311 -5.21 -17.53 -23.83
N HIS A 312 -5.94 -17.82 -22.76
CA HIS A 312 -6.32 -16.84 -21.75
C HIS A 312 -5.15 -16.36 -20.93
N LYS A 313 -4.18 -17.24 -20.60
CA LYS A 313 -2.94 -16.85 -19.92
C LYS A 313 -2.14 -15.85 -20.72
N ASP A 314 -1.99 -16.08 -22.03
CA ASP A 314 -1.29 -15.16 -22.93
C ASP A 314 -1.96 -13.78 -22.98
N GLU A 315 -3.28 -13.74 -23.08
CA GLU A 315 -4.04 -12.49 -23.05
C GLU A 315 -4.00 -11.81 -21.66
N ALA A 316 -4.07 -12.59 -20.60
CA ALA A 316 -3.89 -12.07 -19.22
C ALA A 316 -2.54 -11.39 -19.04
N ALA A 317 -1.46 -12.00 -19.52
CA ALA A 317 -0.13 -11.40 -19.50
C ALA A 317 -0.04 -10.10 -20.28
N LYS A 318 -0.66 -10.05 -21.46
CA LYS A 318 -0.77 -8.83 -22.27
C LYS A 318 -1.51 -7.71 -21.55
N ILE A 319 -2.62 -8.02 -20.87
CA ILE A 319 -3.39 -7.05 -20.08
C ILE A 319 -2.57 -6.55 -18.88
N ILE A 320 -1.87 -7.45 -18.18
CA ILE A 320 -0.97 -7.07 -17.09
C ILE A 320 0.12 -6.14 -17.60
N ASP A 321 0.73 -6.44 -18.76
CA ASP A 321 1.76 -5.58 -19.35
C ASP A 321 1.22 -4.18 -19.70
N MET A 322 -0.01 -4.07 -20.17
CA MET A 322 -0.65 -2.77 -20.40
C MET A 322 -0.71 -1.91 -19.14
N MET A 323 -0.83 -2.53 -17.97
CA MET A 323 -0.86 -1.82 -16.68
C MET A 323 0.54 -1.49 -16.14
N MET A 324 1.61 -1.97 -16.76
CA MET A 324 3.00 -1.85 -16.28
C MET A 324 3.83 -0.87 -17.13
N ASN A 325 3.22 0.22 -17.61
CA ASN A 325 3.93 1.21 -18.40
C ASN A 325 3.56 2.65 -18.02
N ALA A 326 4.40 3.60 -18.46
CA ALA A 326 4.26 5.01 -18.14
C ALA A 326 2.96 5.63 -18.69
N GLU A 327 2.50 5.21 -19.86
CA GLU A 327 1.26 5.73 -20.46
C GLU A 327 0.04 5.39 -19.62
N PHE A 328 -0.07 4.14 -19.18
CA PHE A 328 -1.15 3.71 -18.30
C PHE A 328 -1.09 4.44 -16.93
N MET A 329 0.09 4.55 -16.34
CA MET A 329 0.30 5.31 -15.10
C MET A 329 -0.14 6.76 -15.28
N GLN A 330 0.23 7.40 -16.39
CA GLN A 330 -0.16 8.77 -16.73
C GLN A 330 -1.68 8.94 -16.73
N GLU A 331 -2.40 8.12 -17.47
CA GLU A 331 -3.85 8.21 -17.62
C GLU A 331 -4.59 7.85 -16.33
N MET A 332 -4.18 6.76 -15.66
CA MET A 332 -4.82 6.33 -14.43
C MET A 332 -4.57 7.27 -13.27
N THR A 333 -3.36 7.81 -13.13
CA THR A 333 -3.06 8.77 -12.06
C THR A 333 -3.83 10.08 -12.24
N ALA A 334 -4.02 10.53 -13.47
CA ALA A 334 -4.84 11.70 -13.75
C ALA A 334 -6.32 11.50 -13.38
N ALA A 335 -6.86 10.28 -13.59
CA ALA A 335 -8.25 9.93 -13.32
C ALA A 335 -8.48 9.37 -11.91
N TRP A 336 -7.50 8.69 -11.34
CA TRP A 336 -7.59 7.98 -10.07
C TRP A 336 -6.26 8.10 -9.29
N PRO A 337 -5.98 9.24 -8.68
CA PRO A 337 -4.71 9.45 -7.96
C PRO A 337 -4.63 8.57 -6.71
N GLY A 338 -3.43 8.15 -6.38
CA GLY A 338 -3.13 7.41 -5.15
C GLY A 338 -2.97 5.90 -5.31
N TYR A 339 -3.54 5.31 -6.34
CA TYR A 339 -3.57 3.86 -6.50
C TYR A 339 -2.60 3.31 -7.57
N TRP A 340 -2.47 3.99 -8.71
CA TRP A 340 -1.75 3.50 -9.89
C TRP A 340 -0.35 4.13 -10.05
N GLY A 341 0.40 4.23 -8.97
CA GLY A 341 1.81 4.62 -9.00
C GLY A 341 2.70 3.47 -9.47
N THR A 342 2.70 3.15 -10.76
CA THR A 342 3.43 2.00 -11.32
C THR A 342 4.89 1.99 -10.89
N PRO A 343 5.42 0.88 -10.38
CA PRO A 343 6.78 0.81 -9.83
C PRO A 343 7.83 0.71 -10.94
N LEU A 344 7.93 1.76 -11.76
CA LEU A 344 8.87 1.83 -12.89
C LEU A 344 10.21 2.43 -12.47
N LYS A 345 11.30 1.89 -13.00
CA LYS A 345 12.65 2.45 -12.86
C LYS A 345 12.77 3.81 -13.56
N ASP A 346 12.06 3.99 -14.67
CA ASP A 346 12.05 5.21 -15.48
C ASP A 346 10.64 5.80 -15.52
N LEU A 347 10.47 6.93 -14.86
CA LEU A 347 9.22 7.69 -14.80
C LEU A 347 9.22 8.89 -15.76
N SER A 348 10.21 9.04 -16.64
CA SER A 348 10.33 10.16 -17.57
C SER A 348 9.16 10.25 -18.57
N GLY A 349 8.46 9.15 -18.82
CA GLY A 349 7.26 9.09 -19.66
C GLY A 349 5.98 9.60 -18.98
N VAL A 350 6.03 9.92 -17.69
CA VAL A 350 4.89 10.43 -16.92
C VAL A 350 4.97 11.95 -16.84
N ASP A 351 4.01 12.65 -17.45
CA ASP A 351 3.92 14.10 -17.43
C ASP A 351 2.86 14.58 -16.44
N ALA A 352 3.30 15.14 -15.31
CA ALA A 352 2.44 15.72 -14.29
C ALA A 352 1.97 17.15 -14.60
N GLY A 353 2.52 17.80 -15.64
CA GLY A 353 2.29 19.22 -15.95
C GLY A 353 0.85 19.59 -16.31
N ASN A 354 0.07 18.64 -16.80
CA ASN A 354 -1.34 18.80 -17.16
C ASN A 354 -2.32 18.10 -16.20
N MET A 355 -1.82 17.57 -15.10
CA MET A 355 -2.65 16.92 -14.08
C MET A 355 -3.24 17.95 -13.10
N ASN A 356 -4.33 17.59 -12.42
CA ASN A 356 -4.80 18.37 -11.28
C ASN A 356 -3.78 18.30 -10.13
N TYR A 357 -3.97 19.15 -9.13
CA TYR A 357 -3.04 19.29 -8.00
C TYR A 357 -2.75 17.95 -7.28
N LEU A 358 -3.80 17.22 -6.91
CA LEU A 358 -3.63 15.95 -6.16
C LEU A 358 -2.91 14.88 -6.97
N SER A 359 -3.24 14.75 -8.25
CA SER A 359 -2.56 13.80 -9.15
C SER A 359 -1.09 14.15 -9.33
N ALA A 360 -0.77 15.45 -9.50
CA ALA A 360 0.60 15.91 -9.61
C ALA A 360 1.41 15.70 -8.33
N GLU A 361 0.82 15.95 -7.17
CA GLU A 361 1.43 15.66 -5.86
C GLU A 361 1.68 14.14 -5.69
N PHE A 362 0.75 13.31 -6.11
CA PHE A 362 0.94 11.86 -6.07
C PHE A 362 2.09 11.38 -6.97
N VAL A 363 2.21 11.91 -8.18
CA VAL A 363 3.35 11.59 -9.07
C VAL A 363 4.67 11.96 -8.43
N LYS A 364 4.72 13.12 -7.76
CA LYS A 364 5.91 13.54 -7.01
C LYS A 364 6.27 12.55 -5.91
N VAL A 365 5.29 12.09 -5.14
CA VAL A 365 5.51 11.08 -4.09
C VAL A 365 6.07 9.79 -4.69
N VAL A 366 5.49 9.30 -5.79
CA VAL A 366 5.98 8.09 -6.48
C VAL A 366 7.43 8.27 -6.96
N SER A 367 7.76 9.43 -7.50
CA SER A 367 9.12 9.77 -7.93
C SER A 367 10.11 9.77 -6.75
N ASP A 368 9.74 10.39 -5.65
CA ASP A 368 10.57 10.43 -4.43
C ASP A 368 10.78 9.04 -3.83
N ILE A 369 9.74 8.20 -3.82
CA ILE A 369 9.85 6.79 -3.40
C ILE A 369 10.82 6.05 -4.32
N SER A 370 10.71 6.22 -5.63
CA SER A 370 11.59 5.55 -6.60
C SER A 370 13.06 5.91 -6.37
N ASP A 371 13.36 7.18 -6.11
CA ASP A 371 14.71 7.65 -5.82
C ASP A 371 15.26 7.02 -4.51
N ALA A 372 14.46 6.99 -3.46
CA ALA A 372 14.86 6.38 -2.18
C ALA A 372 15.05 4.87 -2.31
N VAL A 373 14.16 4.19 -3.02
CA VAL A 373 14.25 2.73 -3.29
C VAL A 373 15.52 2.38 -4.05
N ASN A 374 15.89 3.18 -5.04
CA ASN A 374 17.14 2.99 -5.78
C ASN A 374 18.39 3.17 -4.91
N GLN A 375 18.29 3.90 -3.80
CA GLN A 375 19.34 4.05 -2.80
C GLN A 375 19.28 2.98 -1.70
N GLY A 376 18.25 2.13 -1.70
CA GLY A 376 18.02 1.13 -0.66
C GLY A 376 17.42 1.69 0.64
N ASN A 377 16.88 2.92 0.60
CA ASN A 377 16.33 3.62 1.77
C ASN A 377 14.84 3.31 1.93
N PHE A 378 14.53 2.10 2.36
CA PHE A 378 13.16 1.66 2.57
C PHE A 378 13.05 0.64 3.70
N GLY A 379 11.90 0.64 4.36
CA GLY A 379 11.44 -0.39 5.28
C GLY A 379 10.18 -1.06 4.77
N TYR A 380 9.43 -1.73 5.63
CA TYR A 380 8.39 -2.68 5.27
C TYR A 380 7.05 -2.33 5.91
N TYR A 381 6.02 -2.17 5.08
CA TYR A 381 4.65 -2.15 5.55
C TYR A 381 4.19 -3.59 5.83
N ASP A 382 3.67 -3.83 7.01
CA ASP A 382 3.33 -5.17 7.49
C ASP A 382 2.30 -5.89 6.62
N ASN A 383 1.27 -5.20 6.19
CA ASN A 383 0.23 -5.77 5.31
C ASN A 383 0.81 -6.32 3.99
N THR A 384 1.86 -5.68 3.48
CA THR A 384 2.51 -6.08 2.23
C THR A 384 3.50 -7.22 2.43
N PHE A 385 4.35 -7.15 3.47
CA PHE A 385 5.54 -8.00 3.59
C PHE A 385 5.51 -9.01 4.73
N PHE A 386 4.60 -8.87 5.71
CA PHE A 386 4.56 -9.80 6.82
C PHE A 386 3.60 -10.95 6.52
N PRO A 387 3.91 -12.17 6.97
CA PRO A 387 2.98 -13.28 6.82
C PRO A 387 1.72 -13.05 7.68
N SER A 388 0.62 -13.69 7.30
CA SER A 388 -0.74 -13.36 7.72
C SER A 388 -0.96 -13.33 9.24
N ALA A 389 -0.49 -14.33 9.98
CA ALA A 389 -0.70 -14.38 11.44
C ALA A 389 0.15 -13.34 12.17
N THR A 390 1.38 -13.12 11.72
CA THR A 390 2.25 -12.05 12.23
C THR A 390 1.63 -10.67 11.98
N GLN A 391 1.12 -10.44 10.79
CA GLN A 391 0.43 -9.19 10.44
C GLN A 391 -0.79 -8.96 11.35
N THR A 392 -1.59 -9.98 11.60
CA THR A 392 -2.71 -9.88 12.55
C THR A 392 -2.25 -9.50 13.96
N ARG A 393 -1.12 -10.03 14.42
CA ARG A 393 -0.53 -9.63 15.71
C ARG A 393 -0.03 -8.18 15.70
N ILE A 394 0.53 -7.69 14.60
CA ILE A 394 0.95 -6.30 14.47
C ILE A 394 -0.25 -5.35 14.63
N VAL A 395 -1.41 -5.68 14.06
CA VAL A 395 -2.64 -4.89 14.23
C VAL A 395 -3.04 -4.74 15.70
N ASN A 396 -2.72 -5.72 16.53
CA ASN A 396 -3.04 -5.73 17.96
C ASN A 396 -1.99 -5.00 18.84
N ILE A 397 -1.17 -4.15 18.29
CA ILE A 397 -0.18 -3.34 19.03
C ILE A 397 -0.83 -2.49 20.15
N ASP A 398 -2.09 -2.16 20.00
CA ASP A 398 -2.88 -1.43 21.00
C ASP A 398 -3.02 -2.16 22.34
N GLU A 399 -2.77 -3.46 22.39
CA GLU A 399 -2.65 -4.21 23.66
C GLU A 399 -1.57 -3.60 24.56
N VAL A 400 -0.47 -3.13 23.97
CA VAL A 400 0.61 -2.43 24.70
C VAL A 400 0.18 -1.03 25.09
N TRP A 401 -0.49 -0.32 24.20
CA TRP A 401 -0.98 1.04 24.45
C TRP A 401 -1.98 1.08 25.59
N TYR A 402 -2.87 0.10 25.68
CA TYR A 402 -3.86 -0.05 26.75
C TYR A 402 -3.34 -0.77 28.01
N GLU A 403 -2.06 -1.15 28.01
CA GLU A 403 -1.41 -1.85 29.14
C GLU A 403 -2.04 -3.22 29.48
N THR A 404 -2.72 -3.86 28.51
CA THR A 404 -3.23 -5.23 28.64
C THR A 404 -2.15 -6.27 28.34
N SER A 405 -1.05 -5.85 27.72
CA SER A 405 0.15 -6.65 27.49
C SER A 405 1.38 -5.77 27.72
N THR A 406 2.46 -6.35 28.22
CA THR A 406 3.74 -5.67 28.27
C THR A 406 4.43 -5.68 26.91
N VAL A 407 5.42 -4.81 26.71
CA VAL A 407 6.24 -4.81 25.49
C VAL A 407 6.88 -6.19 25.29
N ASP A 408 7.46 -6.76 26.34
CA ASP A 408 8.13 -8.08 26.29
C ASP A 408 7.14 -9.20 25.90
N GLU A 409 5.94 -9.24 26.50
CA GLU A 409 4.90 -10.21 26.16
C GLU A 409 4.44 -10.06 24.71
N TYR A 410 4.24 -8.83 24.26
CA TYR A 410 3.78 -8.55 22.90
C TYR A 410 4.82 -8.96 21.85
N VAL A 411 6.08 -8.57 22.05
CA VAL A 411 7.19 -8.93 21.16
C VAL A 411 7.41 -10.45 21.12
N GLN A 412 7.28 -11.13 22.25
CA GLN A 412 7.33 -12.60 22.31
C GLN A 412 6.19 -13.22 21.49
N SER A 413 4.99 -12.65 21.54
CA SER A 413 3.86 -13.14 20.74
C SER A 413 4.09 -12.98 19.23
N LEU A 414 4.78 -11.92 18.81
CA LEU A 414 5.20 -11.74 17.42
C LEU A 414 6.21 -12.81 16.99
N GLU A 415 7.20 -13.08 17.84
CA GLU A 415 8.18 -14.15 17.59
C GLU A 415 7.53 -15.51 17.44
N ASP A 416 6.60 -15.85 18.33
CA ASP A 416 5.92 -17.15 18.32
C ASP A 416 5.10 -17.36 17.02
N GLU A 417 4.35 -16.35 16.59
CA GLU A 417 3.59 -16.41 15.34
C GLU A 417 4.50 -16.47 14.11
N PHE A 418 5.49 -15.57 14.06
CA PHE A 418 6.41 -15.50 12.93
C PHE A 418 7.23 -16.77 12.75
N LYS A 419 7.74 -17.33 13.84
CA LYS A 419 8.53 -18.57 13.80
C LYS A 419 7.76 -19.71 13.14
N THR A 420 6.50 -19.89 13.50
CA THR A 420 5.64 -20.92 12.90
C THR A 420 5.44 -20.66 11.41
N GLU A 421 5.14 -19.42 11.02
CA GLU A 421 4.95 -19.06 9.62
C GLU A 421 6.24 -19.18 8.81
N PHE A 422 7.38 -18.80 9.38
CA PHE A 422 8.70 -18.94 8.76
C PHE A 422 9.05 -20.41 8.50
N GLU A 423 8.85 -21.28 9.49
CA GLU A 423 9.09 -22.73 9.37
C GLU A 423 8.18 -23.37 8.31
N ASN A 424 6.97 -22.84 8.11
CA ASN A 424 6.01 -23.31 7.10
C ASN A 424 6.20 -22.67 5.71
N GLY A 425 7.21 -21.82 5.51
CA GLY A 425 7.48 -21.17 4.23
C GLY A 425 6.44 -20.13 3.82
N MET A 426 5.74 -19.51 4.78
CA MET A 426 4.66 -18.54 4.52
C MET A 426 5.12 -17.08 4.50
N VAL A 427 6.40 -16.80 4.78
CA VAL A 427 6.93 -15.44 4.73
C VAL A 427 7.15 -15.05 3.26
N PRO A 428 6.53 -13.96 2.79
CA PRO A 428 6.76 -13.50 1.43
C PRO A 428 8.21 -13.03 1.22
N PRO A 429 8.68 -12.95 -0.02
CA PRO A 429 10.01 -12.42 -0.30
C PRO A 429 10.23 -11.05 0.31
N THR A 430 11.37 -10.87 0.97
CA THR A 430 11.74 -9.63 1.67
C THR A 430 12.83 -8.93 0.85
N PRO A 431 12.52 -7.80 0.19
CA PRO A 431 13.55 -7.03 -0.52
C PRO A 431 14.62 -6.51 0.43
N LYS A 432 15.86 -6.56 -0.02
CA LYS A 432 17.01 -6.15 0.81
C LYS A 432 17.25 -4.64 0.73
N PRO A 433 17.22 -3.91 1.86
CA PRO A 433 17.56 -2.50 1.87
C PRO A 433 19.07 -2.29 1.83
N ASN A 434 19.52 -1.04 1.80
CA ASN A 434 20.92 -0.73 2.06
C ASN A 434 21.25 -1.15 3.50
N MET A 435 22.26 -2.01 3.67
CA MET A 435 22.64 -2.58 4.96
C MET A 435 23.82 -1.82 5.63
N ASP A 436 24.37 -0.79 4.96
CA ASP A 436 25.52 0.01 5.47
C ASP A 436 25.09 1.11 6.47
#